data_29847ebb4da4d01d9bfe59544edb1774
#
_entry.id   29847ebb4da4d01d9bfe59544edb1774
#
_cell.length_a   1.000
_cell.length_b   1.000
_cell.length_c   1.000
_cell.angle_alpha   90.00
_cell.angle_beta   90.00
_cell.angle_gamma   90.00
#
_symmetry.space_group_name_H-M   'P 1'
#
loop_
_entity.id
_entity.type
_entity.pdbx_description
1 polymer ?
#
loop_
_entity_poly.entity_id
_entity_poly.type
_entity_poly.pdbx_seq_one_letter_code
_entity_poly.pdbx_strand_id
1 'polypeptide(L)'
;LDVARPLLDQLFQTVSATGCAVMLSDNDGVVLEARSLAGDRELFDRVGLTPGGVWSESREGTNGIGTCLIEGRPVTIHRDEHFATRNIGISCMDAPVRDATGRLVGALDISNCRDDHSAAMGILVQKIVQDAARRIESGVFRKHFAAHRIIDANLPGGDAALLAVDRDD
;
A
#
# COMPACT_ATOMS: atom_id res chain seq x y z
N LEU A 1 2.47 8.31 -9.96
CA LEU A 1 1.13 8.57 -9.41
C LEU A 1 0.00 8.35 -10.42
N ASP A 2 0.16 8.72 -11.71
CA ASP A 2 -0.92 8.61 -12.71
C ASP A 2 -1.49 7.19 -12.84
N VAL A 3 -0.62 6.17 -12.76
CA VAL A 3 -1.02 4.74 -12.78
C VAL A 3 -1.71 4.35 -11.46
N ALA A 4 -1.24 4.88 -10.34
CA ALA A 4 -1.71 4.47 -9.02
C ALA A 4 -3.10 5.05 -8.69
N ARG A 5 -3.36 6.32 -9.01
CA ARG A 5 -4.61 7.01 -8.63
C ARG A 5 -5.89 6.24 -8.96
N PRO A 6 -6.12 5.79 -10.20
CA PRO A 6 -7.35 5.04 -10.51
C PRO A 6 -7.43 3.70 -9.78
N LEU A 7 -6.29 3.07 -9.49
CA LEU A 7 -6.24 1.82 -8.72
C LEU A 7 -6.52 2.06 -7.23
N LEU A 8 -6.06 3.18 -6.66
CA LEU A 8 -6.40 3.60 -5.31
C LEU A 8 -7.90 3.87 -5.16
N ASP A 9 -8.52 4.52 -6.15
CA ASP A 9 -9.95 4.79 -6.15
C ASP A 9 -10.76 3.47 -6.19
N GLN A 10 -10.38 2.51 -7.02
CA GLN A 10 -11.00 1.18 -7.07
C GLN A 10 -10.80 0.40 -5.76
N LEU A 11 -9.58 0.42 -5.21
CA LEU A 11 -9.27 -0.23 -3.96
C LEU A 11 -10.11 0.36 -2.82
N PHE A 12 -10.18 1.68 -2.74
CA PHE A 12 -10.98 2.37 -1.73
C PHE A 12 -12.47 2.02 -1.83
N GLN A 13 -13.04 1.97 -3.05
CA GLN A 13 -14.42 1.50 -3.24
C GLN A 13 -14.64 0.08 -2.69
N THR A 14 -13.64 -0.78 -2.78
CA THR A 14 -13.73 -2.16 -2.28
C THR A 14 -13.71 -2.22 -0.75
N VAL A 15 -12.90 -1.39 -0.09
CA VAL A 15 -12.65 -1.50 1.36
C VAL A 15 -13.36 -0.44 2.21
N SER A 16 -13.90 0.63 1.61
CA SER A 16 -14.47 1.77 2.34
C SER A 16 -15.63 1.39 3.27
N ALA A 17 -16.48 0.43 2.87
CA ALA A 17 -17.61 -0.02 3.67
C ALA A 17 -17.18 -0.62 5.02
N THR A 18 -15.95 -1.12 5.14
CA THR A 18 -15.38 -1.65 6.38
C THR A 18 -14.73 -0.59 7.27
N GLY A 19 -14.81 0.70 6.88
CA GLY A 19 -14.17 1.80 7.60
C GLY A 19 -12.67 1.91 7.38
N CYS A 20 -12.16 1.23 6.36
CA CYS A 20 -10.76 1.32 5.97
C CYS A 20 -10.50 2.57 5.13
N ALA A 21 -9.35 3.18 5.35
CA ALA A 21 -8.75 4.18 4.48
C ALA A 21 -7.60 3.57 3.68
N VAL A 22 -7.26 4.18 2.55
CA VAL A 22 -6.17 3.75 1.66
C VAL A 22 -5.19 4.88 1.50
N MET A 23 -3.90 4.61 1.74
CA MET A 23 -2.80 5.56 1.56
C MET A 23 -1.74 5.00 0.63
N LEU A 24 -1.07 5.89 -0.07
CA LEU A 24 0.15 5.59 -0.83
C LEU A 24 1.24 6.54 -0.37
N SER A 25 2.37 6.00 0.07
CA SER A 25 3.55 6.76 0.45
C SER A 25 4.65 6.66 -0.61
N ASP A 26 5.62 7.57 -0.54
CA ASP A 26 6.91 7.43 -1.17
C ASP A 26 7.87 6.57 -0.32
N ASN A 27 9.12 6.45 -0.79
CA ASN A 27 10.16 5.67 -0.11
C ASN A 27 10.72 6.32 1.16
N ASP A 28 10.42 7.59 1.41
CA ASP A 28 10.77 8.30 2.65
C ASP A 28 9.63 8.24 3.69
N GLY A 29 8.54 7.54 3.36
CA GLY A 29 7.36 7.39 4.19
C GLY A 29 6.44 8.61 4.17
N VAL A 30 6.60 9.52 3.20
CA VAL A 30 5.69 10.66 3.03
C VAL A 30 4.41 10.19 2.32
N VAL A 31 3.26 10.40 2.94
CA VAL A 31 1.97 10.09 2.33
C VAL A 31 1.73 11.01 1.13
N LEU A 32 1.61 10.44 -0.06
CA LEU A 32 1.39 11.16 -1.32
C LEU A 32 -0.09 11.27 -1.66
N GLU A 33 -0.86 10.21 -1.38
CA GLU A 33 -2.28 10.09 -1.68
C GLU A 33 -3.00 9.42 -0.52
N ALA A 34 -4.22 9.87 -0.21
CA ALA A 34 -5.07 9.27 0.80
C ALA A 34 -6.53 9.22 0.32
N ARG A 35 -7.23 8.16 0.69
CA ARG A 35 -8.67 7.96 0.48
C ARG A 35 -9.30 7.51 1.79
N SER A 36 -10.27 8.26 2.29
CA SER A 36 -11.03 7.92 3.49
C SER A 36 -12.49 8.36 3.35
N LEU A 37 -13.39 7.76 4.09
CA LEU A 37 -14.76 8.27 4.21
C LEU A 37 -14.74 9.63 4.92
N ALA A 38 -15.65 10.51 4.53
CA ALA A 38 -15.75 11.85 5.14
C ALA A 38 -15.93 11.78 6.67
N GLY A 39 -16.67 10.78 7.17
CA GLY A 39 -16.89 10.58 8.61
C GLY A 39 -15.68 10.08 9.39
N ASP A 40 -14.74 9.43 8.71
CA ASP A 40 -13.53 8.87 9.35
C ASP A 40 -12.30 9.78 9.16
N ARG A 41 -12.41 10.80 8.29
CA ARG A 41 -11.28 11.69 7.92
C ARG A 41 -10.62 12.34 9.13
N GLU A 42 -11.40 12.85 10.06
CA GLU A 42 -10.86 13.52 11.26
C GLU A 42 -10.02 12.58 12.13
N LEU A 43 -10.31 11.27 12.14
CA LEU A 43 -9.52 10.28 12.87
C LEU A 43 -8.13 10.13 12.22
N PHE A 44 -8.07 10.02 10.90
CA PHE A 44 -6.80 9.91 10.15
C PHE A 44 -6.01 11.22 10.17
N ASP A 45 -6.69 12.38 10.09
CA ASP A 45 -6.05 13.70 10.21
C ASP A 45 -5.35 13.87 11.57
N ARG A 46 -5.98 13.44 12.67
CA ARG A 46 -5.40 13.54 14.02
C ARG A 46 -4.10 12.77 14.19
N VAL A 47 -3.94 11.66 13.52
CA VAL A 47 -2.71 10.84 13.58
C VAL A 47 -1.73 11.20 12.47
N GLY A 48 -2.12 12.07 11.52
CA GLY A 48 -1.26 12.51 10.42
C GLY A 48 -1.19 11.53 9.25
N LEU A 49 -2.16 10.61 9.12
CA LEU A 49 -2.31 9.74 7.94
C LEU A 49 -3.02 10.48 6.81
N THR A 50 -2.39 11.57 6.38
CA THR A 50 -2.91 12.49 5.35
C THR A 50 -1.78 12.89 4.40
N PRO A 51 -2.08 13.37 3.19
CA PRO A 51 -1.05 13.82 2.26
C PRO A 51 -0.09 14.83 2.90
N GLY A 52 1.21 14.54 2.82
CA GLY A 52 2.30 15.29 3.46
C GLY A 52 2.67 14.78 4.86
N GLY A 53 1.89 13.89 5.47
CA GLY A 53 2.29 13.21 6.72
C GLY A 53 3.51 12.31 6.49
N VAL A 54 4.43 12.27 7.47
CA VAL A 54 5.66 11.49 7.38
C VAL A 54 5.60 10.33 8.36
N TRP A 55 5.60 9.11 7.82
CA TRP A 55 5.45 7.85 8.54
C TRP A 55 6.70 6.96 8.43
N SER A 56 7.89 7.56 8.27
CA SER A 56 9.14 6.79 8.36
C SER A 56 9.31 6.20 9.76
N GLU A 57 9.90 5.01 9.85
CA GLU A 57 10.12 4.34 11.15
C GLU A 57 11.10 5.14 12.05
N SER A 58 12.05 5.88 11.45
CA SER A 58 12.94 6.77 12.19
C SER A 58 12.20 7.91 12.92
N ARG A 59 11.02 8.31 12.42
CA ARG A 59 10.20 9.39 13.00
C ARG A 59 9.11 8.87 13.93
N GLU A 60 8.40 7.82 13.51
CA GLU A 60 7.20 7.32 14.19
C GLU A 60 7.46 6.05 15.02
N GLY A 61 8.65 5.45 14.90
CA GLY A 61 8.91 4.10 15.41
C GLY A 61 8.15 3.06 14.60
N THR A 62 7.95 1.89 15.16
CA THR A 62 7.18 0.81 14.51
C THR A 62 5.80 1.29 14.09
N ASN A 63 5.51 1.22 12.80
CA ASN A 63 4.24 1.59 12.17
C ASN A 63 4.12 0.87 10.82
N GLY A 64 2.92 0.81 10.23
CA GLY A 64 2.69 0.06 9.00
C GLY A 64 3.58 0.50 7.85
N ILE A 65 3.50 1.75 7.43
CA ILE A 65 4.25 2.31 6.29
C ILE A 65 5.76 2.19 6.51
N GLY A 66 6.27 2.72 7.63
CA GLY A 66 7.71 2.77 7.89
C GLY A 66 8.35 1.39 8.00
N THR A 67 7.71 0.47 8.72
CA THR A 67 8.20 -0.91 8.87
C THR A 67 8.13 -1.66 7.55
N CYS A 68 7.06 -1.46 6.75
CA CYS A 68 6.95 -2.04 5.40
C CYS A 68 8.10 -1.58 4.48
N LEU A 69 8.46 -0.31 4.53
CA LEU A 69 9.56 0.25 3.72
C LEU A 69 10.93 -0.31 4.15
N ILE A 70 11.18 -0.47 5.44
CA ILE A 70 12.46 -1.03 5.94
C ILE A 70 12.58 -2.52 5.61
N GLU A 71 11.52 -3.28 5.88
CA GLU A 71 11.50 -4.73 5.66
C GLU A 71 11.41 -5.11 4.18
N GLY A 72 10.90 -4.21 3.33
CA GLY A 72 10.68 -4.45 1.90
C GLY A 72 9.72 -5.61 1.59
N ARG A 73 8.86 -5.95 2.55
CA ARG A 73 7.86 -7.02 2.49
C ARG A 73 6.52 -6.55 3.08
N PRO A 74 5.41 -7.25 2.79
CA PRO A 74 4.14 -6.95 3.42
C PRO A 74 4.20 -7.10 4.93
N VAL A 75 3.59 -6.16 5.65
CA VAL A 75 3.49 -6.17 7.12
C VAL A 75 2.08 -5.85 7.58
N THR A 76 1.74 -6.33 8.77
CA THR A 76 0.56 -5.89 9.53
C THR A 76 1.05 -5.38 10.87
N ILE A 77 0.66 -4.16 11.23
CA ILE A 77 0.92 -3.58 12.55
C ILE A 77 -0.45 -3.32 13.18
N HIS A 78 -0.74 -4.08 14.23
CA HIS A 78 -2.05 -4.03 14.87
C HIS A 78 -1.97 -3.21 16.16
N ARG A 79 -2.73 -2.11 16.22
CA ARG A 79 -2.98 -1.33 17.46
C ARG A 79 -1.76 -1.11 18.35
N ASP A 80 -1.66 -1.85 19.46
CA ASP A 80 -0.63 -1.75 20.49
C ASP A 80 0.76 -2.22 20.03
N GLU A 81 0.88 -2.79 18.83
CA GLU A 81 2.16 -3.04 18.16
C GLU A 81 2.81 -1.74 17.62
N HIS A 82 2.04 -0.63 17.50
CA HIS A 82 2.60 0.66 17.17
C HIS A 82 3.48 1.21 18.29
N PHE A 83 4.66 1.71 17.94
CA PHE A 83 5.57 2.32 18.91
C PHE A 83 4.99 3.61 19.52
N ALA A 84 4.42 4.48 18.71
CA ALA A 84 3.86 5.74 19.19
C ALA A 84 2.46 5.51 19.78
N THR A 85 2.29 5.85 21.06
CA THR A 85 1.03 5.67 21.80
C THR A 85 -0.20 6.32 21.12
N ARG A 86 0.01 7.43 20.39
CA ARG A 86 -1.07 8.08 19.63
C ARG A 86 -1.61 7.23 18.48
N ASN A 87 -0.86 6.23 18.03
CA ASN A 87 -1.18 5.37 16.88
C ASN A 87 -1.82 4.04 17.30
N ILE A 88 -1.94 3.72 18.60
CA ILE A 88 -2.50 2.44 19.09
C ILE A 88 -3.99 2.24 18.76
N GLY A 89 -4.68 3.26 18.31
CA GLY A 89 -6.07 3.15 17.82
C GLY A 89 -6.18 2.67 16.37
N ILE A 90 -5.06 2.44 15.68
CA ILE A 90 -5.03 2.11 14.25
C ILE A 90 -4.52 0.68 14.05
N SER A 91 -5.06 0.00 13.04
CA SER A 91 -4.49 -1.23 12.49
C SER A 91 -4.13 -0.99 11.04
N CYS A 92 -2.87 -1.24 10.69
CA CYS A 92 -2.30 -1.00 9.37
C CYS A 92 -1.95 -2.32 8.67
N MET A 93 -2.32 -2.46 7.43
CA MET A 93 -1.95 -3.56 6.53
C MET A 93 -1.27 -2.98 5.32
N ASP A 94 0.02 -3.27 5.17
CA ASP A 94 0.88 -2.62 4.19
C ASP A 94 1.49 -3.61 3.21
N ALA A 95 1.74 -3.12 1.99
CA ALA A 95 2.52 -3.83 0.99
C ALA A 95 3.50 -2.87 0.31
N PRO A 96 4.75 -3.30 0.07
CA PRO A 96 5.74 -2.49 -0.65
C PRO A 96 5.30 -2.30 -2.10
N VAL A 97 5.64 -1.16 -2.69
CA VAL A 97 5.43 -0.85 -4.09
C VAL A 97 6.79 -0.64 -4.75
N ARG A 98 7.03 -1.34 -5.86
CA ARG A 98 8.26 -1.28 -6.62
C ARG A 98 8.06 -0.64 -7.98
N ASP A 99 9.10 0.00 -8.49
CA ASP A 99 9.11 0.53 -9.85
C ASP A 99 9.33 -0.59 -10.90
N ALA A 100 9.36 -0.19 -12.18
CA ALA A 100 9.57 -1.11 -13.30
C ALA A 100 10.94 -1.82 -13.30
N THR A 101 11.88 -1.40 -12.47
CA THR A 101 13.20 -1.99 -12.31
C THR A 101 13.32 -2.83 -11.03
N GLY A 102 12.24 -2.97 -10.28
CA GLY A 102 12.18 -3.72 -9.01
C GLY A 102 12.65 -2.94 -7.78
N ARG A 103 12.97 -1.64 -7.91
CA ARG A 103 13.37 -0.80 -6.77
C ARG A 103 12.16 -0.41 -5.95
N LEU A 104 12.31 -0.49 -4.63
CA LEU A 104 11.29 -0.01 -3.70
C LEU A 104 11.11 1.52 -3.85
N VAL A 105 9.88 1.95 -4.09
CA VAL A 105 9.54 3.37 -4.32
C VAL A 105 8.45 3.90 -3.40
N GLY A 106 7.86 3.04 -2.57
CA GLY A 106 6.83 3.44 -1.63
C GLY A 106 6.15 2.24 -0.98
N ALA A 107 5.13 2.53 -0.20
CA ALA A 107 4.25 1.54 0.41
C ALA A 107 2.78 1.89 0.14
N LEU A 108 1.97 0.87 -0.12
CA LEU A 108 0.52 0.94 -0.15
C LEU A 108 0.01 0.47 1.20
N ASP A 109 -0.75 1.32 1.89
CA ASP A 109 -1.34 1.08 3.19
C ASP A 109 -2.87 1.02 3.11
N ILE A 110 -3.44 0.09 3.86
CA ILE A 110 -4.86 0.08 4.21
C ILE A 110 -4.93 0.13 5.74
N SER A 111 -5.43 1.24 6.26
CA SER A 111 -5.56 1.47 7.70
C SER A 111 -7.01 1.48 8.16
N ASN A 112 -7.25 0.95 9.35
CA ASN A 112 -8.55 0.93 10.00
C ASN A 112 -8.46 1.50 11.42
N CYS A 113 -9.37 2.43 11.76
CA CYS A 113 -9.46 3.07 13.08
C CYS A 113 -10.66 2.56 13.91
N ARG A 114 -11.42 1.58 13.44
CA ARG A 114 -12.63 1.09 14.11
C ARG A 114 -12.33 -0.11 14.99
N ASP A 115 -13.05 -0.23 16.10
CA ASP A 115 -12.84 -1.28 17.11
C ASP A 115 -13.36 -2.67 16.70
N ASP A 116 -14.21 -2.75 15.68
CA ASP A 116 -14.86 -3.96 15.22
C ASP A 116 -14.03 -4.78 14.21
N HIS A 117 -12.79 -4.37 13.93
CA HIS A 117 -11.92 -5.04 12.97
C HIS A 117 -11.32 -6.33 13.55
N SER A 118 -11.84 -7.47 13.14
CA SER A 118 -11.37 -8.79 13.58
C SER A 118 -10.01 -9.17 12.96
N ALA A 119 -9.26 -10.07 13.62
CA ALA A 119 -8.00 -10.61 13.08
C ALA A 119 -8.21 -11.29 11.72
N ALA A 120 -9.34 -11.98 11.51
CA ALA A 120 -9.68 -12.60 10.24
C ALA A 120 -9.85 -11.55 9.12
N MET A 121 -10.47 -10.41 9.43
CA MET A 121 -10.57 -9.29 8.50
C MET A 121 -9.20 -8.73 8.16
N GLY A 122 -8.29 -8.59 9.14
CA GLY A 122 -6.91 -8.15 8.91
C GLY A 122 -6.17 -9.03 7.90
N ILE A 123 -6.29 -10.36 8.00
CA ILE A 123 -5.69 -11.31 7.03
C ILE A 123 -6.24 -11.08 5.62
N LEU A 124 -7.56 -10.89 5.49
CA LEU A 124 -8.19 -10.64 4.20
C LEU A 124 -7.73 -9.31 3.60
N VAL A 125 -7.72 -8.25 4.40
CA VAL A 125 -7.27 -6.91 3.96
C VAL A 125 -5.78 -6.93 3.59
N GLN A 126 -4.95 -7.67 4.33
CA GLN A 126 -3.54 -7.87 4.00
C GLN A 126 -3.37 -8.51 2.62
N LYS A 127 -4.22 -9.46 2.24
CA LYS A 127 -4.18 -10.04 0.89
C LYS A 127 -4.63 -9.03 -0.16
N ILE A 128 -5.67 -8.27 0.12
CA ILE A 128 -6.20 -7.24 -0.79
C ILE A 128 -5.14 -6.15 -1.07
N VAL A 129 -4.42 -5.66 -0.04
CA VAL A 129 -3.39 -4.64 -0.24
C VAL A 129 -2.21 -5.16 -1.06
N GLN A 130 -1.80 -6.42 -0.85
CA GLN A 130 -0.74 -7.04 -1.65
C GLN A 130 -1.14 -7.16 -3.12
N ASP A 131 -2.35 -7.62 -3.41
CA ASP A 131 -2.84 -7.74 -4.79
C ASP A 131 -2.98 -6.37 -5.46
N ALA A 132 -3.40 -5.34 -4.72
CA ALA A 132 -3.47 -3.97 -5.21
C ALA A 132 -2.06 -3.39 -5.49
N ALA A 133 -1.09 -3.61 -4.62
CA ALA A 133 0.30 -3.19 -4.84
C ALA A 133 0.88 -3.83 -6.11
N ARG A 134 0.70 -5.14 -6.32
CA ARG A 134 1.11 -5.84 -7.55
C ARG A 134 0.44 -5.27 -8.81
N ARG A 135 -0.82 -4.86 -8.74
CA ARG A 135 -1.51 -4.21 -9.87
C ARG A 135 -0.93 -2.85 -10.19
N ILE A 136 -0.54 -2.07 -9.18
CA ILE A 136 0.17 -0.79 -9.36
C ILE A 136 1.51 -1.04 -10.04
N GLU A 137 2.32 -1.99 -9.53
CA GLU A 137 3.62 -2.37 -10.09
C GLU A 137 3.50 -2.84 -11.55
N SER A 138 2.51 -3.70 -11.84
CA SER A 138 2.23 -4.16 -13.20
C SER A 138 1.86 -3.01 -14.14
N GLY A 139 1.06 -2.07 -13.68
CA GLY A 139 0.71 -0.87 -14.44
C GLY A 139 1.90 0.05 -14.69
N VAL A 140 2.76 0.23 -13.68
CA VAL A 140 4.03 1.00 -13.80
C VAL A 140 4.97 0.33 -14.80
N PHE A 141 5.13 -1.00 -14.73
CA PHE A 141 5.95 -1.78 -15.64
C PHE A 141 5.46 -1.62 -17.09
N ARG A 142 4.15 -1.83 -17.34
CA ARG A 142 3.56 -1.68 -18.68
C ARG A 142 3.70 -0.26 -19.23
N LYS A 143 3.57 0.75 -18.39
CA LYS A 143 3.78 2.15 -18.79
C LYS A 143 5.25 2.42 -19.13
N HIS A 144 6.18 1.90 -18.34
CA HIS A 144 7.62 2.09 -18.55
C HIS A 144 8.10 1.42 -19.83
N PHE A 145 7.66 0.19 -20.08
CA PHE A 145 8.03 -0.61 -21.25
C PHE A 145 6.99 -0.58 -22.38
N ALA A 146 6.23 0.53 -22.52
CA ALA A 146 5.16 0.64 -23.51
C ALA A 146 5.63 0.46 -24.97
N ALA A 147 6.92 0.71 -25.27
CA ALA A 147 7.50 0.52 -26.59
C ALA A 147 8.01 -0.92 -26.84
N HIS A 148 8.00 -1.77 -25.81
CA HIS A 148 8.49 -3.15 -25.87
C HIS A 148 7.32 -4.14 -25.99
N ARG A 149 7.64 -5.38 -26.44
CA ARG A 149 6.69 -6.48 -26.32
C ARG A 149 6.65 -6.97 -24.88
N ILE A 150 5.49 -6.97 -24.24
CA ILE A 150 5.33 -7.44 -22.87
C ILE A 150 4.73 -8.85 -22.89
N ILE A 151 5.38 -9.77 -22.22
CA ILE A 151 4.94 -11.15 -22.06
C ILE A 151 4.46 -11.32 -20.61
N ASP A 152 3.23 -11.80 -20.46
CA ASP A 152 2.68 -12.25 -19.18
C ASP A 152 3.01 -13.73 -18.99
N ALA A 153 3.84 -14.05 -18.01
CA ALA A 153 4.16 -15.41 -17.65
C ALA A 153 3.47 -15.79 -16.34
N ASN A 154 2.60 -16.80 -16.39
CA ASN A 154 2.04 -17.40 -15.18
C ASN A 154 3.05 -18.39 -14.59
N LEU A 155 3.49 -18.14 -13.37
CA LEU A 155 4.41 -19.00 -12.65
C LEU A 155 3.67 -20.09 -11.86
N PRO A 156 4.28 -21.26 -11.63
CA PRO A 156 3.76 -22.26 -10.71
C PRO A 156 3.58 -21.62 -9.31
N GLY A 157 2.37 -21.74 -8.74
CA GLY A 157 2.03 -21.10 -7.45
C GLY A 157 1.10 -19.92 -7.57
N GLY A 158 0.73 -19.49 -8.80
CA GLY A 158 -0.25 -18.42 -9.04
C GLY A 158 0.36 -17.02 -9.10
N ASP A 159 1.68 -16.90 -9.02
CA ASP A 159 2.37 -15.64 -9.26
C ASP A 159 2.45 -15.37 -10.77
N ALA A 160 2.38 -14.09 -11.16
CA ALA A 160 2.57 -13.64 -12.53
C ALA A 160 3.87 -12.84 -12.62
N ALA A 161 4.66 -13.10 -13.64
CA ALA A 161 5.82 -12.30 -14.00
C ALA A 161 5.58 -11.56 -15.31
N LEU A 162 6.03 -10.31 -15.38
CA LEU A 162 6.05 -9.52 -16.59
C LEU A 162 7.46 -9.46 -17.15
N LEU A 163 7.59 -9.75 -18.42
CA LEU A 163 8.85 -9.65 -19.16
C LEU A 163 8.68 -8.63 -20.27
N ALA A 164 9.60 -7.69 -20.38
CA ALA A 164 9.70 -6.79 -21.52
C ALA A 164 10.81 -7.28 -22.43
N VAL A 165 10.49 -7.49 -23.69
CA VAL A 165 11.43 -8.02 -24.71
C VAL A 165 11.64 -6.97 -25.77
N ASP A 166 12.88 -6.75 -26.19
CA ASP A 166 13.20 -5.85 -27.27
C ASP A 166 12.73 -6.44 -28.63
N ARG A 167 12.70 -5.61 -29.68
CA ARG A 167 12.21 -6.04 -30.99
C ARG A 167 13.14 -7.01 -31.72
N ASP A 168 14.40 -7.07 -31.30
CA ASP A 168 15.45 -7.82 -31.95
C ASP A 168 15.76 -9.18 -31.24
N ASP A 169 14.95 -9.54 -30.22
CA ASP A 169 15.06 -10.84 -29.50
C ASP A 169 13.93 -11.82 -29.89
#